data_c76d21b344d39f245835f4acbe897874
#
_entry.id   c76d21b344d39f245835f4acbe897874
#
_cell.length_a   1.000
_cell.length_b   1.000
_cell.length_c   1.000
_cell.angle_alpha   90.00
_cell.angle_beta   90.00
_cell.angle_gamma   90.00
#
_symmetry.space_group_name_H-M   'P 1'
#
loop_
_entity.id
_entity.type
_entity.pdbx_description
1 polymer ?
#
loop_
_entity_poly.entity_id
_entity_poly.type
_entity_poly.pdbx_seq_one_letter_code
_entity_poly.pdbx_strand_id
1 'polypeptide(L)'
;MAETMLKVDNINVYYGNIHAVKDVSFEVNEGEIVTLIGANGAGKSTTLKTISGLLHPKTGDILYKGKSIKGVRAHKIVEAGLAQVPEGRHVFLHMTVEENLDMGAYTQPASTIAANKEKVFTIFPRLKERRRQLAGTMSGGEQQML
;
A
#
# COMPACT_ATOMS: atom_id res chain seq x y z
N MET A 1 15.78 -8.51 19.29
CA MET A 1 15.53 -9.02 17.92
C MET A 1 14.46 -8.15 17.32
N ALA A 2 14.59 -7.73 16.05
CA ALA A 2 13.56 -6.94 15.38
C ALA A 2 12.27 -7.77 15.26
N GLU A 3 11.12 -7.14 15.46
CA GLU A 3 9.82 -7.81 15.35
C GLU A 3 9.47 -8.02 13.87
N THR A 4 9.01 -9.23 13.51
CA THR A 4 8.53 -9.50 12.15
C THR A 4 7.19 -8.80 11.93
N MET A 5 7.19 -7.80 11.07
CA MET A 5 6.00 -7.00 10.73
C MET A 5 5.12 -7.68 9.70
N LEU A 6 5.74 -8.29 8.68
CA LEU A 6 5.04 -9.01 7.61
C LEU A 6 5.74 -10.33 7.35
N LYS A 7 4.98 -11.41 7.33
CA LYS A 7 5.43 -12.74 6.90
C LYS A 7 4.53 -13.24 5.79
N VAL A 8 5.13 -13.52 4.65
CA VAL A 8 4.51 -14.21 3.54
C VAL A 8 5.00 -15.65 3.58
N ASP A 9 4.10 -16.61 3.69
CA ASP A 9 4.44 -18.02 3.90
C ASP A 9 3.84 -18.87 2.79
N ASN A 10 4.69 -19.33 1.89
CA ASN A 10 4.43 -20.30 0.84
C ASN A 10 3.16 -20.02 0.01
N ILE A 11 2.97 -18.75 -0.38
CA ILE A 11 1.76 -18.35 -1.10
C ILE A 11 1.77 -18.83 -2.56
N ASN A 12 0.61 -19.31 -2.99
CA ASN A 12 0.31 -19.66 -4.37
C ASN A 12 -0.91 -18.88 -4.84
N VAL A 13 -0.76 -18.07 -5.87
CA VAL A 13 -1.80 -17.16 -6.38
C VAL A 13 -2.10 -17.49 -7.83
N TYR A 14 -3.39 -17.49 -8.17
CA TYR A 14 -3.88 -17.83 -9.50
C TYR A 14 -4.79 -16.76 -10.07
N TYR A 15 -4.69 -16.55 -11.37
CA TYR A 15 -5.69 -15.87 -12.19
C TYR A 15 -6.41 -16.93 -13.03
N GLY A 16 -7.59 -17.39 -12.58
CA GLY A 16 -8.25 -18.53 -13.18
C GLY A 16 -7.32 -19.76 -13.15
N ASN A 17 -6.90 -20.25 -14.32
CA ASN A 17 -5.99 -21.38 -14.46
C ASN A 17 -4.50 -21.00 -14.50
N ILE A 18 -4.18 -19.71 -14.50
CA ILE A 18 -2.78 -19.24 -14.57
C ILE A 18 -2.20 -19.17 -13.17
N HIS A 19 -1.16 -19.96 -12.90
CA HIS A 19 -0.41 -19.94 -11.64
C HIS A 19 0.60 -18.76 -11.66
N ALA A 20 0.19 -17.62 -11.16
CA ALA A 20 0.92 -16.36 -11.27
C ALA A 20 2.01 -16.17 -10.20
N VAL A 21 1.80 -16.71 -8.99
CA VAL A 21 2.79 -16.71 -7.90
C VAL A 21 2.90 -18.13 -7.38
N LYS A 22 4.13 -18.64 -7.28
CA LYS A 22 4.44 -20.05 -6.95
C LYS A 22 5.34 -20.10 -5.73
N ASP A 23 4.84 -20.67 -4.64
CA ASP A 23 5.59 -21.00 -3.42
C ASP A 23 6.47 -19.85 -2.91
N VAL A 24 5.94 -18.62 -2.94
CA VAL A 24 6.71 -17.43 -2.51
C VAL A 24 6.63 -17.27 -1.00
N SER A 25 7.82 -17.13 -0.39
CA SER A 25 7.98 -16.87 1.05
C SER A 25 9.02 -15.79 1.28
N PHE A 26 8.73 -14.86 2.17
CA PHE A 26 9.67 -13.86 2.68
C PHE A 26 9.13 -13.20 3.94
N GLU A 27 10.00 -12.49 4.63
CA GLU A 27 9.65 -11.73 5.84
C GLU A 27 10.15 -10.28 5.72
N VAL A 28 9.46 -9.38 6.38
CA VAL A 28 9.86 -7.98 6.55
C VAL A 28 9.82 -7.65 8.03
N ASN A 29 10.94 -7.26 8.59
CA ASN A 29 11.05 -6.87 9.98
C ASN A 29 10.82 -5.37 10.19
N GLU A 30 10.56 -4.95 11.41
CA GLU A 30 10.41 -3.55 11.76
C GLU A 30 11.66 -2.76 11.35
N GLY A 31 11.46 -1.62 10.66
CA GLY A 31 12.54 -0.77 10.16
C GLY A 31 13.30 -1.30 8.94
N GLU A 32 12.90 -2.44 8.39
CA GLU A 32 13.56 -3.06 7.25
C GLU A 32 12.92 -2.63 5.91
N ILE A 33 13.75 -2.52 4.88
CA ILE A 33 13.32 -2.33 3.48
C ILE A 33 13.65 -3.60 2.69
N VAL A 34 12.62 -4.27 2.20
CA VAL A 34 12.73 -5.47 1.38
C VAL A 34 12.35 -5.15 -0.06
N THR A 35 13.16 -5.58 -1.01
CA THR A 35 12.92 -5.36 -2.44
C THR A 35 12.62 -6.66 -3.17
N LEU A 36 11.51 -6.70 -3.91
CA LEU A 36 11.18 -7.80 -4.82
C LEU A 36 11.78 -7.51 -6.21
N ILE A 37 12.71 -8.36 -6.64
CA ILE A 37 13.38 -8.25 -7.94
C ILE A 37 12.90 -9.37 -8.86
N GLY A 38 12.68 -9.07 -10.13
CA GLY A 38 12.28 -10.05 -11.14
C GLY A 38 11.84 -9.38 -12.45
N ALA A 39 11.79 -10.15 -13.51
CA ALA A 39 11.32 -9.70 -14.82
C ALA A 39 9.85 -9.27 -14.80
N ASN A 40 9.41 -8.60 -15.86
CA ASN A 40 7.99 -8.34 -16.06
C ASN A 40 7.22 -9.67 -16.18
N GLY A 41 6.11 -9.77 -15.44
CA GLY A 41 5.36 -11.01 -15.35
C GLY A 41 5.86 -12.02 -14.28
N ALA A 42 6.93 -11.72 -13.54
CA ALA A 42 7.45 -12.61 -12.49
C ALA A 42 6.57 -12.69 -11.22
N GLY A 43 5.42 -12.01 -11.19
CA GLY A 43 4.49 -12.06 -10.06
C GLY A 43 4.70 -11.00 -8.98
N LYS A 44 5.62 -10.02 -9.16
CA LYS A 44 5.88 -8.95 -8.16
C LYS A 44 4.61 -8.18 -7.78
N SER A 45 3.93 -7.59 -8.78
CA SER A 45 2.69 -6.83 -8.55
C SER A 45 1.55 -7.72 -8.05
N THR A 46 1.50 -8.99 -8.47
CA THR A 46 0.53 -9.97 -7.98
C THR A 46 0.76 -10.27 -6.50
N THR A 47 2.01 -10.41 -6.07
CA THR A 47 2.38 -10.60 -4.67
C THR A 47 1.96 -9.40 -3.83
N LEU A 48 2.25 -8.17 -4.27
CA LEU A 48 1.83 -6.95 -3.57
C LEU A 48 0.30 -6.82 -3.47
N LYS A 49 -0.43 -7.11 -4.56
CA LYS A 49 -1.91 -7.13 -4.56
C LYS A 49 -2.47 -8.19 -3.63
N THR A 50 -1.76 -9.31 -3.46
CA THR A 50 -2.18 -10.38 -2.54
C THR A 50 -1.97 -9.95 -1.08
N ILE A 51 -0.84 -9.29 -0.78
CA ILE A 51 -0.56 -8.73 0.55
C ILE A 51 -1.59 -7.66 0.93
N SER A 52 -2.00 -6.81 -0.01
CA SER A 52 -2.98 -5.76 0.22
C SER A 52 -4.45 -6.24 0.22
N GLY A 53 -4.70 -7.54 0.02
CA GLY A 53 -6.04 -8.14 0.05
C GLY A 53 -6.89 -7.88 -1.19
N LEU A 54 -6.29 -7.37 -2.28
CA LEU A 54 -6.95 -7.25 -3.59
C LEU A 54 -7.03 -8.59 -4.32
N LEU A 55 -6.14 -9.51 -3.99
CA LEU A 55 -6.14 -10.90 -4.41
C LEU A 55 -6.01 -11.78 -3.16
N HIS A 56 -6.40 -13.04 -3.29
CA HIS A 56 -6.28 -14.00 -2.20
C HIS A 56 -5.44 -15.20 -2.63
N PRO A 57 -4.50 -15.66 -1.79
CA PRO A 57 -3.73 -16.86 -2.11
C PRO A 57 -4.63 -18.10 -2.02
N LYS A 58 -4.47 -19.03 -2.96
CA LYS A 58 -5.15 -20.32 -2.95
C LYS A 58 -4.60 -21.19 -1.81
N THR A 59 -3.29 -21.20 -1.64
CA THR A 59 -2.57 -21.89 -0.56
C THR A 59 -1.53 -20.95 0.05
N GLY A 60 -1.02 -21.29 1.20
CA GLY A 60 -0.12 -20.47 1.99
C GLY A 60 -0.86 -19.48 2.88
N ASP A 61 -0.14 -18.64 3.57
CA ASP A 61 -0.68 -17.62 4.48
C ASP A 61 0.11 -16.31 4.41
N ILE A 62 -0.49 -15.24 4.87
CA ILE A 62 0.15 -13.94 5.04
C ILE A 62 -0.18 -13.45 6.44
N LEU A 63 0.85 -13.20 7.24
CA LEU A 63 0.71 -12.69 8.60
C LEU A 63 1.20 -11.25 8.65
N TYR A 64 0.39 -10.37 9.21
CA TYR A 64 0.75 -8.99 9.53
C TYR A 64 0.72 -8.80 11.04
N LYS A 65 1.86 -8.42 11.64
CA LYS A 65 2.03 -8.32 13.10
C LYS A 65 1.55 -9.60 13.81
N GLY A 66 1.96 -10.76 13.29
CA GLY A 66 1.64 -12.07 13.83
C GLY A 66 0.20 -12.56 13.61
N LYS A 67 -0.66 -11.78 12.96
CA LYS A 67 -2.06 -12.15 12.68
C LYS A 67 -2.24 -12.46 11.20
N SER A 68 -2.90 -13.59 10.86
CA SER A 68 -3.24 -13.89 9.48
C SER A 68 -4.19 -12.85 8.90
N ILE A 69 -3.86 -12.35 7.72
CA ILE A 69 -4.68 -11.45 6.92
C ILE A 69 -5.26 -12.13 5.68
N LYS A 70 -5.09 -13.45 5.57
CA LYS A 70 -5.67 -14.25 4.49
C LYS A 70 -7.18 -14.13 4.49
N GLY A 71 -7.76 -13.72 3.36
CA GLY A 71 -9.21 -13.54 3.23
C GLY A 71 -9.77 -12.28 3.92
N VAL A 72 -8.93 -11.48 4.56
CA VAL A 72 -9.35 -10.19 5.11
C VAL A 72 -9.55 -9.18 3.98
N ARG A 73 -10.62 -8.40 4.04
CA ARG A 73 -10.95 -7.37 3.03
C ARG A 73 -9.89 -6.28 3.01
N ALA A 74 -9.52 -5.78 1.82
CA ALA A 74 -8.45 -4.80 1.62
C ALA A 74 -8.59 -3.56 2.52
N HIS A 75 -9.80 -2.98 2.68
CA HIS A 75 -9.98 -1.81 3.54
C HIS A 75 -9.68 -2.10 5.03
N LYS A 76 -9.92 -3.33 5.51
CA LYS A 76 -9.58 -3.73 6.87
C LYS A 76 -8.06 -3.90 7.08
N ILE A 77 -7.35 -4.31 6.02
CA ILE A 77 -5.89 -4.38 6.01
C ILE A 77 -5.30 -2.97 6.11
N VAL A 78 -5.86 -2.00 5.37
CA VAL A 78 -5.46 -0.58 5.46
C VAL A 78 -5.76 -0.01 6.84
N GLU A 79 -6.94 -0.28 7.42
CA GLU A 79 -7.27 0.13 8.79
C GLU A 79 -6.27 -0.44 9.83
N ALA A 80 -5.74 -1.64 9.60
CA ALA A 80 -4.73 -2.25 10.45
C ALA A 80 -3.33 -1.62 10.31
N GLY A 81 -3.12 -0.74 9.31
CA GLY A 81 -1.89 0.02 9.11
C GLY A 81 -0.99 -0.48 7.98
N LEU A 82 -1.45 -1.41 7.13
CA LEU A 82 -0.71 -1.88 5.96
C LEU A 82 -1.31 -1.26 4.70
N ALA A 83 -0.60 -0.31 4.08
CA ALA A 83 -1.04 0.37 2.87
C ALA A 83 -0.19 -0.01 1.66
N GLN A 84 -0.77 0.04 0.48
CA GLN A 84 -0.08 -0.13 -0.79
C GLN A 84 -0.15 1.17 -1.59
N VAL A 85 1.00 1.64 -2.09
CA VAL A 85 1.05 2.68 -3.11
C VAL A 85 1.02 1.98 -4.48
N PRO A 86 -0.08 2.11 -5.25
CA PRO A 86 -0.22 1.39 -6.52
C PRO A 86 0.62 2.03 -7.62
N GLU A 87 0.97 1.24 -8.62
CA GLU A 87 1.47 1.74 -9.88
C GLU A 87 0.36 2.51 -10.61
N GLY A 88 0.71 3.62 -11.30
CA GLY A 88 -0.26 4.39 -12.10
C GLY A 88 -0.89 5.59 -11.40
N ARG A 89 -0.41 5.98 -10.20
CA ARG A 89 -0.79 7.24 -9.54
C ARG A 89 -2.31 7.40 -9.41
N HIS A 90 -2.95 6.55 -8.66
CA HIS A 90 -4.41 6.53 -8.51
C HIS A 90 -4.96 7.63 -7.59
N VAL A 91 -4.54 8.89 -7.84
CA VAL A 91 -5.09 10.07 -7.16
C VAL A 91 -6.41 10.51 -7.78
N PHE A 92 -7.25 11.18 -7.01
CA PHE A 92 -8.49 11.79 -7.50
C PHE A 92 -8.16 13.08 -8.25
N LEU A 93 -8.08 13.00 -9.58
CA LEU A 93 -7.56 14.07 -10.45
C LEU A 93 -8.36 15.38 -10.38
N HIS A 94 -9.66 15.30 -10.10
CA HIS A 94 -10.57 16.44 -10.00
C HIS A 94 -10.70 17.02 -8.58
N MET A 95 -9.98 16.47 -7.64
CA MET A 95 -9.88 16.94 -6.27
C MET A 95 -8.54 17.67 -6.08
N THR A 96 -8.50 18.60 -5.14
CA THR A 96 -7.27 19.27 -4.73
C THR A 96 -6.32 18.30 -4.03
N VAL A 97 -5.06 18.69 -3.87
CA VAL A 97 -4.07 17.94 -3.06
C VAL A 97 -4.60 17.72 -1.64
N GLU A 98 -5.13 18.78 -1.01
CA GLU A 98 -5.64 18.70 0.37
C GLU A 98 -6.84 17.74 0.48
N GLU A 99 -7.78 17.77 -0.44
CA GLU A 99 -8.92 16.86 -0.49
C GLU A 99 -8.49 15.40 -0.71
N ASN A 100 -7.48 15.14 -1.54
CA ASN A 100 -6.90 13.80 -1.69
C ASN A 100 -6.32 13.29 -0.38
N LEU A 101 -5.58 14.15 0.37
CA LEU A 101 -5.03 13.79 1.68
C LEU A 101 -6.14 13.52 2.70
N ASP A 102 -7.23 14.29 2.68
CA ASP A 102 -8.40 14.05 3.54
C ASP A 102 -9.07 12.72 3.22
N MET A 103 -9.18 12.35 1.94
CA MET A 103 -9.68 11.04 1.52
C MET A 103 -8.77 9.90 1.99
N GLY A 104 -7.44 10.08 1.93
CA GLY A 104 -6.47 9.11 2.45
C GLY A 104 -6.54 8.94 3.98
N ALA A 105 -6.98 9.96 4.69
CA ALA A 105 -7.12 9.96 6.15
C ALA A 105 -8.48 9.44 6.64
N TYR A 106 -9.37 9.01 5.75
CA TYR A 106 -10.76 8.68 6.05
C TYR A 106 -10.94 7.62 7.16
N THR A 107 -9.97 6.71 7.34
CA THR A 107 -9.99 5.69 8.40
C THR A 107 -9.44 6.19 9.73
N GLN A 108 -8.94 7.43 9.79
CA GLN A 108 -8.29 8.00 10.97
C GLN A 108 -9.27 8.82 11.81
N PRO A 109 -9.08 8.90 13.14
CA PRO A 109 -9.84 9.80 13.99
C PRO A 109 -9.69 11.26 13.54
N ALA A 110 -10.78 12.02 13.50
CA ALA A 110 -10.77 13.42 13.09
C ALA A 110 -9.75 14.28 13.88
N SER A 111 -9.54 13.94 15.17
CA SER A 111 -8.56 14.62 16.03
C SER A 111 -7.10 14.48 15.58
N THR A 112 -6.77 13.47 14.77
CA THR A 112 -5.39 13.20 14.32
C THR A 112 -5.11 13.65 12.88
N ILE A 113 -6.16 13.94 12.08
CA ILE A 113 -6.03 14.26 10.66
C ILE A 113 -5.14 15.49 10.43
N ALA A 114 -5.37 16.58 11.18
CA ALA A 114 -4.59 17.81 11.03
C ALA A 114 -3.09 17.58 11.31
N ALA A 115 -2.78 16.88 12.40
CA ALA A 115 -1.39 16.56 12.74
C ALA A 115 -0.72 15.64 11.71
N ASN A 116 -1.47 14.66 11.17
CA ASN A 116 -0.96 13.76 10.13
C ASN A 116 -0.73 14.51 8.80
N LYS A 117 -1.62 15.43 8.42
CA LYS A 117 -1.39 16.29 7.23
C LYS A 117 -0.11 17.14 7.37
N GLU A 118 0.13 17.74 8.54
CA GLU A 118 1.37 18.51 8.77
C GLU A 118 2.63 17.63 8.70
N LYS A 119 2.57 16.37 9.14
CA LYS A 119 3.68 15.42 8.92
C LYS A 119 3.93 15.17 7.44
N VAL A 120 2.87 14.92 6.64
CA VAL A 120 2.99 14.74 5.19
C VAL A 120 3.59 15.99 4.55
N PHE A 121 3.14 17.19 4.91
CA PHE A 121 3.66 18.45 4.39
C PHE A 121 5.10 18.72 4.81
N THR A 122 5.54 18.19 5.95
CA THR A 122 6.95 18.26 6.36
C THR A 122 7.84 17.36 5.51
N ILE A 123 7.36 16.14 5.20
CA ILE A 123 8.08 15.18 4.36
C ILE A 123 8.07 15.62 2.89
N PHE A 124 6.93 16.14 2.43
CA PHE A 124 6.70 16.59 1.06
C PHE A 124 6.28 18.07 1.00
N PRO A 125 7.20 19.05 1.20
CA PRO A 125 6.87 20.47 1.23
C PRO A 125 6.14 20.96 -0.02
N ARG A 126 6.41 20.32 -1.17
CA ARG A 126 5.77 20.64 -2.45
C ARG A 126 4.26 20.43 -2.43
N LEU A 127 3.77 19.43 -1.68
CA LEU A 127 2.33 19.21 -1.51
C LEU A 127 1.70 20.35 -0.69
N LYS A 128 2.41 20.90 0.30
CA LYS A 128 1.95 22.06 1.08
C LYS A 128 1.81 23.32 0.23
N GLU A 129 2.82 23.61 -0.60
CA GLU A 129 2.82 24.75 -1.53
C GLU A 129 1.62 24.69 -2.51
N ARG A 130 1.26 23.48 -2.93
CA ARG A 130 0.23 23.21 -3.93
C ARG A 130 -1.08 22.66 -3.35
N ARG A 131 -1.30 22.76 -2.05
CA ARG A 131 -2.42 22.12 -1.36
C ARG A 131 -3.80 22.39 -1.96
N ARG A 132 -4.00 23.58 -2.57
CA ARG A 132 -5.25 23.98 -3.21
C ARG A 132 -5.29 23.71 -4.71
N GLN A 133 -4.22 23.19 -5.28
CA GLN A 133 -4.15 22.86 -6.72
C GLN A 133 -4.86 21.52 -6.98
N LEU A 134 -5.54 21.40 -8.12
CA LEU A 134 -6.12 20.14 -8.57
C LEU A 134 -5.02 19.12 -8.84
N ALA A 135 -5.15 17.91 -8.28
CA ALA A 135 -4.15 16.86 -8.38
C ALA A 135 -3.86 16.47 -9.84
N GLY A 136 -4.87 16.53 -10.72
CA GLY A 136 -4.71 16.24 -12.14
C GLY A 136 -3.79 17.21 -12.90
N THR A 137 -3.53 18.39 -12.36
CA THR A 137 -2.66 19.41 -12.97
C THR A 137 -1.21 19.36 -12.47
N MET A 138 -0.91 18.44 -11.54
CA MET A 138 0.42 18.25 -10.99
C MET A 138 1.29 17.38 -11.89
N SER A 139 2.61 17.54 -11.77
CA SER A 139 3.55 16.64 -12.45
C SER A 139 3.41 15.21 -11.95
N GLY A 140 3.86 14.26 -12.77
CA GLY A 140 3.78 12.85 -12.38
C GLY A 140 4.52 12.49 -11.10
N GLY A 141 5.65 13.14 -10.82
CA GLY A 141 6.37 12.96 -9.56
C GLY A 141 5.60 13.51 -8.36
N GLU A 142 4.97 14.69 -8.51
CA GLU A 142 4.15 15.29 -7.46
C GLU A 142 2.88 14.45 -7.16
N GLN A 143 2.25 13.88 -8.19
CA GLN A 143 1.13 12.95 -8.02
C GLN A 143 1.55 11.65 -7.30
N GLN A 144 2.80 11.22 -7.46
CA GLN A 144 3.33 10.04 -6.76
C GLN A 144 3.64 10.31 -5.28
N MET A 145 3.89 11.57 -4.91
CA MET A 145 4.06 11.99 -3.52
C MET A 145 2.71 12.05 -2.78
N LEU A 146 1.62 12.31 -3.53
CA LEU A 146 0.26 12.40 -3.04
C LEU A 146 -0.37 11.02 -2.86
#